data_7dc0f03a7084d4b5104dae591e20ba96
#
_entry.id   7dc0f03a7084d4b5104dae591e20ba96
#
_cell.length_a   1.000
_cell.length_b   1.000
_cell.length_c   1.000
_cell.angle_alpha   90.00
_cell.angle_beta   90.00
_cell.angle_gamma   90.00
#
_symmetry.space_group_name_H-M   'P 1'
#
loop_
_entity.id
_entity.type
_entity.pdbx_description
1 polymer ?
#
loop_
_entity_poly.entity_id
_entity_poly.type
_entity_poly.pdbx_seq_one_letter_code
_entity_poly.pdbx_strand_id
1 'polypeptide(L)'
;MRKHNGFTLIEILLVLVLLSLTAVAVITTLPTSQKDLSKQYAQSFFQRLQLLNEEAVLSGKDFGVRVDDTKKTYTLLSLTAEGWKPLEMKQIPSKTKLEDDIALQLDLGGGAWDKDDRLFEPGSLFEDMFADETEEKKVKPPQVFIFSNAEVTPFTLSFFPQKGDAFNDGWRVIGKESGQILLVAPGEEVEEDANAQF
;
A
#
# COMPACT_ATOMS: atom_id res chain seq x y z
N MET A 1 -61.67 33.08 -20.62
CA MET A 1 -60.57 32.59 -21.49
C MET A 1 -59.38 32.38 -20.64
N ARG A 2 -58.89 31.13 -20.44
CA ARG A 2 -57.69 30.84 -19.75
C ARG A 2 -56.47 31.04 -20.69
N LYS A 3 -55.58 31.97 -20.34
CA LYS A 3 -54.35 32.19 -21.10
C LYS A 3 -53.39 31.00 -20.79
N HIS A 4 -53.09 30.22 -21.79
CA HIS A 4 -52.02 29.23 -21.69
C HIS A 4 -50.66 29.94 -21.91
N ASN A 5 -49.87 30.03 -20.87
CA ASN A 5 -48.50 30.48 -21.01
C ASN A 5 -47.66 29.27 -21.42
N GLY A 6 -47.04 29.31 -22.58
CA GLY A 6 -46.08 28.29 -23.03
C GLY A 6 -44.70 28.55 -22.46
N PHE A 7 -43.92 27.49 -22.24
CA PHE A 7 -42.53 27.61 -21.83
C PHE A 7 -41.67 28.26 -22.91
N THR A 8 -40.79 29.13 -22.52
CA THR A 8 -39.82 29.75 -23.43
C THR A 8 -38.57 28.84 -23.58
N LEU A 9 -37.95 28.92 -24.74
CA LEU A 9 -36.73 28.14 -25.03
C LEU A 9 -35.60 28.46 -24.04
N ILE A 10 -35.49 29.71 -23.61
CA ILE A 10 -34.50 30.16 -22.62
C ILE A 10 -34.78 29.58 -21.22
N GLU A 11 -36.03 29.40 -20.85
CA GLU A 11 -36.43 28.84 -19.57
C GLU A 11 -36.00 27.36 -19.47
N ILE A 12 -36.22 26.59 -20.54
CA ILE A 12 -35.71 25.18 -20.59
C ILE A 12 -34.19 25.11 -20.59
N LEU A 13 -33.53 26.02 -21.31
CA LEU A 13 -32.08 26.09 -21.32
C LEU A 13 -31.52 26.40 -19.93
N LEU A 14 -32.09 27.34 -19.21
CA LEU A 14 -31.71 27.71 -17.86
C LEU A 14 -31.92 26.54 -16.87
N VAL A 15 -33.04 25.83 -16.98
CA VAL A 15 -33.32 24.64 -16.16
C VAL A 15 -32.29 23.52 -16.42
N LEU A 16 -31.94 23.27 -17.69
CA LEU A 16 -30.91 22.27 -18.03
C LEU A 16 -29.55 22.63 -17.50
N VAL A 17 -29.15 23.91 -17.55
CA VAL A 17 -27.90 24.40 -16.97
C VAL A 17 -27.88 24.21 -15.45
N LEU A 18 -28.97 24.60 -14.76
CA LEU A 18 -29.06 24.40 -13.31
C LEU A 18 -29.04 22.93 -12.92
N LEU A 19 -29.76 22.07 -13.67
CA LEU A 19 -29.72 20.61 -13.42
C LEU A 19 -28.33 20.02 -13.64
N SER A 20 -27.62 20.46 -14.68
CA SER A 20 -26.24 19.98 -14.93
C SER A 20 -25.28 20.44 -13.82
N LEU A 21 -25.38 21.67 -13.35
CA LEU A 21 -24.55 22.16 -12.24
C LEU A 21 -24.85 21.43 -10.93
N THR A 22 -26.11 21.18 -10.63
CA THR A 22 -26.49 20.41 -9.42
C THR A 22 -26.03 18.97 -9.51
N ALA A 23 -26.11 18.32 -10.67
CA ALA A 23 -25.61 16.96 -10.88
C ALA A 23 -24.11 16.87 -10.63
N VAL A 24 -23.31 17.81 -11.17
CA VAL A 24 -21.86 17.88 -10.92
C VAL A 24 -21.56 18.08 -9.44
N ALA A 25 -22.27 19.01 -8.77
CA ALA A 25 -22.08 19.25 -7.34
C ALA A 25 -22.34 18.01 -6.48
N VAL A 26 -23.36 17.22 -6.79
CA VAL A 26 -23.69 15.99 -6.06
C VAL A 26 -22.59 14.92 -6.25
N ILE A 27 -22.11 14.74 -7.48
CA ILE A 27 -21.07 13.72 -7.75
C ILE A 27 -19.77 14.02 -6.96
N THR A 28 -19.37 15.28 -6.83
CA THR A 28 -18.15 15.68 -6.10
C THR A 28 -18.27 15.55 -4.57
N THR A 29 -19.48 15.39 -4.04
CA THR A 29 -19.70 15.23 -2.59
C THR A 29 -19.88 13.77 -2.15
N LEU A 30 -19.86 12.79 -3.07
CA LEU A 30 -19.96 11.39 -2.69
C LEU A 30 -18.68 10.97 -1.96
N PRO A 31 -18.78 10.44 -0.71
CA PRO A 31 -17.63 9.95 0.00
C PRO A 31 -17.03 8.75 -0.73
N THR A 32 -15.72 8.72 -0.87
CA THR A 32 -15.02 7.55 -1.41
C THR A 32 -15.27 6.35 -0.50
N SER A 33 -15.69 5.23 -1.07
CA SER A 33 -15.89 4.01 -0.31
C SER A 33 -14.56 3.55 0.32
N GLN A 34 -14.59 3.07 1.57
CA GLN A 34 -13.40 2.50 2.22
C GLN A 34 -12.78 1.35 1.39
N LYS A 35 -13.61 0.60 0.65
CA LYS A 35 -13.15 -0.45 -0.28
C LYS A 35 -12.38 0.14 -1.46
N ASP A 36 -12.84 1.27 -2.01
CA ASP A 36 -12.14 1.96 -3.10
C ASP A 36 -10.82 2.58 -2.62
N LEU A 37 -10.79 3.11 -1.40
CA LEU A 37 -9.57 3.61 -0.77
C LEU A 37 -8.55 2.50 -0.54
N SER A 38 -8.98 1.35 -0.01
CA SER A 38 -8.10 0.17 0.16
C SER A 38 -7.50 -0.26 -1.18
N LYS A 39 -8.31 -0.28 -2.25
CA LYS A 39 -7.86 -0.56 -3.61
C LYS A 39 -6.81 0.44 -4.08
N GLN A 40 -7.05 1.72 -3.89
CA GLN A 40 -6.12 2.79 -4.32
C GLN A 40 -4.77 2.68 -3.61
N TYR A 41 -4.77 2.41 -2.29
CA TYR A 41 -3.53 2.21 -1.53
C TYR A 41 -2.77 0.97 -2.02
N ALA A 42 -3.46 -0.15 -2.19
CA ALA A 42 -2.86 -1.39 -2.70
C ALA A 42 -2.28 -1.21 -4.11
N GLN A 43 -3.03 -0.60 -5.02
CA GLN A 43 -2.55 -0.31 -6.38
C GLN A 43 -1.35 0.63 -6.39
N SER A 44 -1.37 1.69 -5.58
CA SER A 44 -0.26 2.63 -5.48
C SER A 44 1.00 1.95 -4.91
N PHE A 45 0.84 1.10 -3.90
CA PHE A 45 1.94 0.34 -3.32
C PHE A 45 2.50 -0.66 -4.34
N PHE A 46 1.64 -1.42 -5.00
CA PHE A 46 2.01 -2.38 -6.05
C PHE A 46 2.84 -1.72 -7.17
N GLN A 47 2.37 -0.59 -7.71
CA GLN A 47 3.09 0.14 -8.76
C GLN A 47 4.46 0.63 -8.30
N ARG A 48 4.54 1.17 -7.07
CA ARG A 48 5.80 1.63 -6.49
C ARG A 48 6.78 0.49 -6.29
N LEU A 49 6.29 -0.66 -5.85
CA LEU A 49 7.12 -1.82 -5.61
C LEU A 49 7.67 -2.39 -6.93
N GLN A 50 6.86 -2.43 -7.98
CA GLN A 50 7.33 -2.80 -9.32
C GLN A 50 8.44 -1.87 -9.81
N LEU A 51 8.24 -0.55 -9.67
CA LEU A 51 9.26 0.43 -10.04
C LEU A 51 10.55 0.26 -9.22
N LEU A 52 10.45 -0.05 -7.91
CA LEU A 52 11.62 -0.28 -7.09
C LEU A 52 12.35 -1.57 -7.46
N ASN A 53 11.62 -2.62 -7.82
CA ASN A 53 12.22 -3.88 -8.27
C ASN A 53 12.96 -3.69 -9.61
N GLU A 54 12.38 -2.95 -10.55
CA GLU A 54 13.04 -2.59 -11.80
C GLU A 54 14.29 -1.72 -11.54
N GLU A 55 14.17 -0.71 -10.67
CA GLU A 55 15.28 0.18 -10.32
C GLU A 55 16.40 -0.57 -9.59
N ALA A 56 16.08 -1.57 -8.75
CA ALA A 56 17.06 -2.40 -8.06
C ALA A 56 17.97 -3.10 -9.06
N VAL A 57 17.39 -3.73 -10.06
CA VAL A 57 18.13 -4.42 -11.14
C VAL A 57 18.94 -3.43 -11.98
N LEU A 58 18.36 -2.27 -12.32
CA LEU A 58 19.00 -1.29 -13.19
C LEU A 58 20.16 -0.55 -12.50
N SER A 59 19.98 -0.20 -11.22
CA SER A 59 20.98 0.58 -10.48
C SER A 59 21.97 -0.28 -9.69
N GLY A 60 21.71 -1.58 -9.54
CA GLY A 60 22.50 -2.49 -8.68
C GLY A 60 22.41 -2.15 -7.20
N LYS A 61 21.33 -1.46 -6.77
CA LYS A 61 21.10 -1.07 -5.37
C LYS A 61 19.96 -1.88 -4.78
N ASP A 62 20.10 -2.18 -3.50
CA ASP A 62 19.03 -2.83 -2.75
C ASP A 62 18.08 -1.80 -2.16
N PHE A 63 16.80 -2.14 -2.17
CA PHE A 63 15.73 -1.36 -1.58
C PHE A 63 15.01 -2.19 -0.52
N GLY A 64 14.14 -1.53 0.24
CA GLY A 64 13.35 -2.23 1.23
C GLY A 64 12.09 -1.50 1.63
N VAL A 65 11.19 -2.22 2.25
CA VAL A 65 9.94 -1.69 2.78
C VAL A 65 9.90 -1.94 4.28
N ARG A 66 9.58 -0.90 5.02
CA ARG A 66 9.25 -0.98 6.44
C ARG A 66 7.79 -0.60 6.65
N VAL A 67 7.05 -1.47 7.30
CA VAL A 67 5.64 -1.30 7.66
C VAL A 67 5.53 -1.05 9.16
N ASP A 68 4.69 -0.10 9.54
CA ASP A 68 4.27 0.16 10.92
C ASP A 68 2.74 0.12 10.91
N ASP A 69 2.18 -1.02 11.27
CA ASP A 69 0.75 -1.28 11.28
C ASP A 69 0.02 -0.41 12.31
N THR A 70 0.64 -0.19 13.49
CA THR A 70 0.10 0.66 14.55
C THR A 70 -0.06 2.10 14.09
N LYS A 71 0.94 2.63 13.36
CA LYS A 71 0.91 4.00 12.81
C LYS A 71 0.25 4.07 11.44
N LYS A 72 -0.17 2.92 10.89
CA LYS A 72 -0.75 2.79 9.54
C LYS A 72 0.13 3.46 8.49
N THR A 73 1.42 3.17 8.54
CA THR A 73 2.40 3.75 7.61
C THR A 73 3.28 2.68 7.00
N TYR A 74 3.68 2.91 5.76
CA TYR A 74 4.83 2.21 5.21
C TYR A 74 5.88 3.20 4.71
N THR A 75 7.13 2.79 4.79
CA THR A 75 8.29 3.59 4.39
C THR A 75 9.13 2.77 3.42
N LEU A 76 9.45 3.38 2.29
CA LEU A 76 10.35 2.84 1.29
C LEU A 76 11.78 3.31 1.62
N LEU A 77 12.72 2.39 1.59
CA LEU A 77 14.10 2.60 1.99
C LEU A 77 15.04 2.21 0.85
N SER A 78 16.19 2.85 0.80
CA SER A 78 17.31 2.47 -0.07
C SER A 78 18.55 2.16 0.78
N LEU A 79 19.29 1.15 0.39
CA LEU A 79 20.58 0.83 1.03
C LEU A 79 21.67 1.74 0.48
N THR A 80 22.34 2.43 1.38
CA THR A 80 23.50 3.31 1.07
C THR A 80 24.74 2.81 1.78
N ALA A 81 25.91 3.37 1.48
CA ALA A 81 27.16 3.08 2.20
C ALA A 81 27.07 3.34 3.72
N GLU A 82 26.14 4.21 4.14
CA GLU A 82 25.93 4.60 5.54
C GLU A 82 24.77 3.82 6.20
N GLY A 83 24.16 2.85 5.49
CA GLY A 83 23.05 2.05 5.93
C GLY A 83 21.73 2.43 5.25
N TRP A 84 20.61 1.99 5.84
CA TRP A 84 19.28 2.22 5.32
C TRP A 84 18.83 3.66 5.49
N LYS A 85 18.41 4.29 4.38
CA LYS A 85 17.86 5.66 4.37
C LYS A 85 16.50 5.69 3.71
N PRO A 86 15.64 6.66 4.06
CA PRO A 86 14.40 6.88 3.31
C PRO A 86 14.70 7.09 1.82
N LEU A 87 13.85 6.50 0.98
CA LEU A 87 14.00 6.57 -0.47
C LEU A 87 13.96 8.03 -0.96
N GLU A 88 14.95 8.43 -1.74
CA GLU A 88 15.03 9.75 -2.37
C GLU A 88 14.77 9.65 -3.88
N MET A 89 13.51 9.51 -4.26
CA MET A 89 13.08 9.53 -5.66
C MET A 89 12.00 10.60 -5.87
N LYS A 90 12.17 11.46 -6.87
CA LYS A 90 11.27 12.61 -7.12
C LYS A 90 9.81 12.23 -7.31
N GLN A 91 9.53 11.04 -7.85
CA GLN A 91 8.19 10.60 -8.23
C GLN A 91 7.54 9.66 -7.21
N ILE A 92 8.30 9.17 -6.23
CA ILE A 92 7.84 8.18 -5.26
C ILE A 92 8.05 8.75 -3.85
N PRO A 93 6.98 8.99 -3.07
CA PRO A 93 7.13 9.40 -1.68
C PRO A 93 7.76 8.26 -0.86
N SER A 94 8.79 8.59 -0.09
CA SER A 94 9.46 7.61 0.77
C SER A 94 8.55 7.07 1.87
N LYS A 95 7.61 7.88 2.37
CA LYS A 95 6.69 7.50 3.44
C LYS A 95 5.25 7.78 3.02
N THR A 96 4.40 6.80 3.25
CA THR A 96 2.95 6.92 3.04
C THR A 96 2.23 6.61 4.34
N LYS A 97 1.36 7.52 4.77
CA LYS A 97 0.43 7.31 5.88
C LYS A 97 -0.95 7.05 5.29
N LEU A 98 -1.60 5.99 5.74
CA LEU A 98 -2.97 5.67 5.37
C LEU A 98 -3.95 6.51 6.19
N GLU A 99 -5.16 6.68 5.66
CA GLU A 99 -6.28 7.27 6.39
C GLU A 99 -6.71 6.37 7.55
N ASP A 100 -7.32 6.98 8.58
CA ASP A 100 -7.66 6.28 9.83
C ASP A 100 -8.70 5.16 9.64
N ASP A 101 -9.48 5.21 8.56
CA ASP A 101 -10.47 4.20 8.20
C ASP A 101 -9.89 2.96 7.50
N ILE A 102 -8.61 2.97 7.17
CA ILE A 102 -7.92 1.87 6.50
C ILE A 102 -6.91 1.22 7.46
N ALA A 103 -6.92 -0.09 7.49
CA ALA A 103 -5.94 -0.92 8.19
C ALA A 103 -4.87 -1.44 7.22
N LEU A 104 -3.72 -1.73 7.78
CA LEU A 104 -2.54 -2.26 7.09
C LEU A 104 -2.03 -3.46 7.88
N GLN A 105 -1.80 -4.58 7.21
CA GLN A 105 -1.24 -5.79 7.83
C GLN A 105 -0.17 -6.37 6.93
N LEU A 106 1.01 -6.60 7.50
CA LEU A 106 2.13 -7.27 6.84
C LEU A 106 2.26 -8.69 7.39
N ASP A 107 2.26 -9.66 6.48
CA ASP A 107 2.59 -11.06 6.74
C ASP A 107 3.82 -11.42 5.91
N LEU A 108 4.87 -11.92 6.57
CA LEU A 108 6.10 -12.35 5.90
C LEU A 108 5.96 -13.83 5.54
N GLY A 109 6.12 -14.15 4.26
CA GLY A 109 6.04 -15.51 3.74
C GLY A 109 7.28 -16.32 4.12
N GLY A 110 7.05 -17.59 4.39
CA GLY A 110 8.06 -18.58 4.78
C GLY A 110 7.66 -19.24 6.08
N GLY A 111 7.17 -20.49 6.05
CA GLY A 111 6.59 -21.25 7.16
C GLY A 111 7.43 -21.42 8.45
N ALA A 112 8.61 -20.76 8.52
CA ALA A 112 9.43 -20.67 9.73
C ALA A 112 9.09 -19.43 10.59
N TRP A 113 8.15 -18.55 10.13
CA TRP A 113 7.84 -17.27 10.75
C TRP A 113 6.34 -17.12 11.08
N ASP A 114 5.64 -18.24 11.26
CA ASP A 114 4.24 -18.25 11.63
C ASP A 114 4.03 -17.56 12.98
N LYS A 115 2.91 -16.82 13.12
CA LYS A 115 2.64 -15.90 14.23
C LYS A 115 2.66 -16.55 15.62
N ASP A 116 2.46 -17.86 15.68
CA ASP A 116 2.39 -18.60 16.95
C ASP A 116 3.77 -19.03 17.50
N ASP A 117 4.84 -18.99 16.69
CA ASP A 117 6.20 -19.34 17.09
C ASP A 117 7.16 -18.14 17.26
N ARG A 118 6.64 -16.92 17.34
CA ARG A 118 7.45 -15.73 17.59
C ARG A 118 7.99 -15.68 19.04
N LEU A 119 8.87 -16.62 19.38
CA LEU A 119 9.71 -16.51 20.56
C LEU A 119 10.77 -15.41 20.43
N PHE A 120 10.98 -14.89 19.20
CA PHE A 120 11.96 -13.83 18.92
C PHE A 120 11.39 -12.86 17.87
N GLU A 121 11.02 -11.64 18.27
CA GLU A 121 10.92 -10.52 17.34
C GLU A 121 12.36 -10.22 16.83
N PRO A 122 12.66 -10.35 15.52
CA PRO A 122 13.95 -9.95 14.99
C PRO A 122 14.13 -8.44 15.20
N GLY A 123 14.95 -8.07 16.16
CA GLY A 123 15.18 -6.67 16.54
C GLY A 123 14.95 -6.38 18.02
N SER A 124 14.04 -7.08 18.73
CA SER A 124 13.75 -6.77 20.13
C SER A 124 14.90 -7.12 21.10
N LEU A 125 15.67 -8.16 20.80
CA LEU A 125 16.84 -8.56 21.64
C LEU A 125 18.04 -7.61 21.52
N PHE A 126 18.09 -6.82 20.45
CA PHE A 126 19.20 -5.88 20.25
C PHE A 126 18.80 -4.43 20.57
N GLU A 127 17.51 -4.09 20.58
CA GLU A 127 17.05 -2.74 20.93
C GLU A 127 17.29 -2.40 22.41
N ASP A 128 17.16 -3.39 23.33
CA ASP A 128 17.34 -3.14 24.76
C ASP A 128 18.82 -3.19 25.25
N MET A 129 19.71 -3.83 24.48
CA MET A 129 21.12 -3.97 24.89
C MET A 129 22.03 -2.83 24.42
N PHE A 130 21.62 -2.01 23.46
CA PHE A 130 22.41 -0.93 22.87
C PHE A 130 21.66 0.40 22.82
N ALA A 131 20.72 0.62 23.71
CA ALA A 131 20.03 1.91 23.90
C ALA A 131 20.97 2.91 24.62
N ASP A 132 22.10 3.23 24.01
CA ASP A 132 22.90 4.39 24.41
C ASP A 132 22.23 5.67 23.91
N GLU A 133 22.02 6.60 24.83
CA GLU A 133 21.21 7.84 24.72
C GLU A 133 21.72 8.90 23.72
N THR A 134 22.63 8.57 22.81
CA THR A 134 23.30 9.52 21.90
C THR A 134 23.21 9.17 20.42
N GLU A 135 22.31 8.28 19.98
CA GLU A 135 22.17 8.01 18.55
C GLU A 135 21.06 8.87 17.92
N GLU A 136 21.50 9.82 17.09
CA GLU A 136 20.69 10.40 16.02
C GLU A 136 19.85 9.30 15.37
N LYS A 137 18.54 9.54 15.20
CA LYS A 137 17.50 8.63 14.71
C LYS A 137 17.95 7.73 13.55
N LYS A 138 18.66 6.65 13.83
CA LYS A 138 18.95 5.62 12.83
C LYS A 138 17.61 5.07 12.32
N VAL A 139 17.44 5.09 11.02
CA VAL A 139 16.24 4.53 10.39
C VAL A 139 16.24 3.03 10.65
N LYS A 140 15.17 2.51 11.25
CA LYS A 140 15.03 1.08 11.50
C LYS A 140 15.11 0.30 10.16
N PRO A 141 15.74 -0.88 10.13
CA PRO A 141 15.91 -1.66 8.91
C PRO A 141 14.55 -2.08 8.31
N PRO A 142 14.49 -2.39 7.01
CA PRO A 142 13.26 -2.87 6.36
C PRO A 142 12.88 -4.27 6.88
N GLN A 143 11.62 -4.65 6.69
CA GLN A 143 11.11 -6.01 6.92
C GLN A 143 11.03 -6.80 5.61
N VAL A 144 10.80 -6.11 4.49
CA VAL A 144 10.80 -6.66 3.14
C VAL A 144 11.99 -6.09 2.40
N PHE A 145 12.80 -6.95 1.82
CA PHE A 145 13.98 -6.58 1.01
C PHE A 145 13.68 -6.80 -0.46
N ILE A 146 14.17 -5.90 -1.28
CA ILE A 146 14.13 -5.95 -2.74
C ILE A 146 15.59 -5.88 -3.19
N PHE A 147 16.08 -6.99 -3.68
CA PHE A 147 17.50 -7.15 -4.01
C PHE A 147 17.78 -6.74 -5.46
N SER A 148 19.02 -6.34 -5.69
CA SER A 148 19.51 -5.98 -7.02
C SER A 148 19.59 -7.16 -8.02
N ASN A 149 19.46 -8.40 -7.53
CA ASN A 149 19.33 -9.61 -8.36
C ASN A 149 17.88 -9.93 -8.75
N ALA A 150 16.93 -9.02 -8.51
CA ALA A 150 15.47 -9.14 -8.69
C ALA A 150 14.74 -10.02 -7.66
N GLU A 151 15.42 -10.61 -6.68
CA GLU A 151 14.75 -11.34 -5.60
C GLU A 151 14.05 -10.38 -4.65
N VAL A 152 12.94 -10.84 -4.07
CA VAL A 152 12.17 -10.10 -3.08
C VAL A 152 11.90 -11.02 -1.89
N THR A 153 12.04 -10.51 -0.68
CA THR A 153 11.57 -11.25 0.50
C THR A 153 10.10 -11.61 0.32
N PRO A 154 9.68 -12.88 0.41
CA PRO A 154 8.28 -13.26 0.32
C PRO A 154 7.44 -12.55 1.37
N PHE A 155 6.34 -11.91 0.95
CA PHE A 155 5.45 -11.19 1.85
C PHE A 155 4.04 -11.07 1.27
N THR A 156 3.08 -10.81 2.16
CA THR A 156 1.73 -10.35 1.83
C THR A 156 1.46 -9.06 2.61
N LEU A 157 1.19 -7.96 1.89
CA LEU A 157 0.74 -6.71 2.49
C LEU A 157 -0.72 -6.45 2.14
N SER A 158 -1.57 -6.45 3.16
CA SER A 158 -3.01 -6.29 3.04
C SER A 158 -3.44 -4.88 3.39
N PHE A 159 -4.31 -4.30 2.56
CA PHE A 159 -4.96 -3.00 2.75
C PHE A 159 -6.46 -3.23 2.84
N PHE A 160 -7.09 -2.96 3.98
CA PHE A 160 -8.49 -3.27 4.20
C PHE A 160 -9.19 -2.22 5.07
N PRO A 161 -10.52 -2.12 5.02
CA PRO A 161 -11.27 -1.25 5.94
C PRO A 161 -10.98 -1.59 7.40
N GLN A 162 -10.83 -0.60 8.26
CA GLN A 162 -10.48 -0.78 9.70
C GLN A 162 -11.39 -1.78 10.43
N LYS A 163 -12.64 -1.93 10.00
CA LYS A 163 -13.61 -2.88 10.58
C LYS A 163 -13.80 -4.14 9.72
N GLY A 164 -12.98 -4.30 8.67
CA GLY A 164 -13.02 -5.41 7.75
C GLY A 164 -12.04 -6.52 8.12
N ASP A 165 -12.05 -7.55 7.31
CA ASP A 165 -11.13 -8.68 7.36
C ASP A 165 -10.08 -8.55 6.26
N ALA A 166 -8.82 -8.89 6.57
CA ALA A 166 -7.70 -8.74 5.65
C ALA A 166 -7.85 -9.61 4.38
N PHE A 167 -8.43 -10.79 4.50
CA PHE A 167 -8.63 -11.71 3.38
C PHE A 167 -9.90 -11.36 2.58
N ASN A 168 -11.05 -11.23 3.28
CA ASN A 168 -12.36 -11.09 2.64
C ASN A 168 -12.65 -9.68 2.14
N ASP A 169 -12.10 -8.64 2.79
CA ASP A 169 -12.35 -7.23 2.46
C ASP A 169 -11.10 -6.50 1.96
N GLY A 170 -9.91 -7.13 2.06
CA GLY A 170 -8.62 -6.53 1.78
C GLY A 170 -8.11 -6.76 0.37
N TRP A 171 -7.57 -5.71 -0.24
CA TRP A 171 -6.68 -5.81 -1.38
C TRP A 171 -5.29 -6.20 -0.90
N ARG A 172 -4.69 -7.20 -1.50
CA ARG A 172 -3.39 -7.73 -1.07
C ARG A 172 -2.35 -7.53 -2.16
N VAL A 173 -1.15 -7.15 -1.73
CA VAL A 173 0.04 -7.14 -2.59
C VAL A 173 0.95 -8.24 -2.08
N ILE A 174 1.24 -9.19 -2.95
CA ILE A 174 2.01 -10.39 -2.65
C ILE A 174 3.32 -10.32 -3.42
N GLY A 175 4.43 -10.37 -2.71
CA GLY A 175 5.76 -10.54 -3.30
C GLY A 175 6.19 -11.99 -3.19
N LYS A 176 6.62 -12.58 -4.30
CA LYS A 176 7.23 -13.92 -4.35
C LYS A 176 8.76 -13.79 -4.36
N GLU A 177 9.47 -14.80 -3.89
CA GLU A 177 10.93 -14.84 -3.88
C GLU A 177 11.55 -14.62 -5.26
N SER A 178 10.86 -15.09 -6.31
CA SER A 178 11.25 -14.88 -7.71
C SER A 178 11.23 -13.41 -8.18
N GLY A 179 10.84 -12.47 -7.30
CA GLY A 179 10.65 -11.07 -7.66
C GLY A 179 9.30 -10.75 -8.30
N GLN A 180 8.46 -11.76 -8.52
CA GLN A 180 7.09 -11.53 -9.01
C GLN A 180 6.27 -10.83 -7.94
N ILE A 181 5.60 -9.74 -8.33
CA ILE A 181 4.70 -8.98 -7.46
C ILE A 181 3.29 -9.10 -8.04
N LEU A 182 2.33 -9.46 -7.20
CA LEU A 182 0.93 -9.68 -7.57
C LEU A 182 0.04 -8.71 -6.80
N LEU A 183 -1.01 -8.23 -7.47
CA LEU A 183 -2.11 -7.49 -6.82
C LEU A 183 -3.34 -8.39 -6.84
N VAL A 184 -3.86 -8.71 -5.67
CA VAL A 184 -4.91 -9.70 -5.45
C VAL A 184 -6.15 -9.03 -4.87
N ALA A 185 -7.31 -9.34 -5.44
CA ALA A 185 -8.59 -8.78 -5.00
C ALA A 185 -9.08 -9.41 -3.67
N PRO A 186 -10.01 -8.76 -2.97
CA PRO A 186 -10.63 -9.29 -1.77
C PRO A 186 -11.26 -10.67 -2.01
N GLY A 187 -10.97 -11.64 -1.13
CA GLY A 187 -11.51 -13.00 -1.18
C GLY A 187 -10.94 -13.90 -2.29
N GLU A 188 -10.00 -13.40 -3.10
CA GLU A 188 -9.37 -14.19 -4.17
C GLU A 188 -8.21 -15.02 -3.59
N GLU A 189 -8.20 -16.33 -3.84
CA GLU A 189 -7.08 -17.20 -3.49
C GLU A 189 -6.03 -17.16 -4.61
N VAL A 190 -4.75 -17.07 -4.22
CA VAL A 190 -3.64 -17.23 -5.17
C VAL A 190 -3.23 -18.67 -5.14
N GLU A 191 -3.32 -19.36 -6.27
CA GLU A 191 -2.77 -20.69 -6.41
C GLU A 191 -1.27 -20.64 -6.08
N GLU A 192 -0.87 -21.32 -5.01
CA GLU A 192 0.53 -21.59 -4.75
C GLU A 192 1.04 -22.47 -5.88
N ASP A 193 2.09 -22.02 -6.57
CA ASP A 193 2.74 -22.81 -7.61
C ASP A 193 3.15 -24.15 -6.98
N ALA A 194 2.45 -25.24 -7.31
CA ALA A 194 2.67 -26.59 -6.82
C ALA A 194 4.05 -27.18 -7.22
N ASN A 195 4.97 -26.36 -7.72
CA ASN A 195 6.29 -26.72 -8.22
C ASN A 195 7.48 -26.31 -7.31
N ALA A 196 7.24 -25.89 -6.07
CA ALA A 196 8.33 -25.62 -5.11
C ALA A 196 8.65 -26.85 -4.22
N GLN A 197 8.58 -28.07 -4.79
CA GLN A 197 9.12 -29.28 -4.16
C GLN A 197 10.12 -29.90 -5.12
N PHE A 198 11.38 -29.42 -5.06
CA PHE A 198 12.55 -30.24 -5.40
C PHE A 198 13.77 -29.72 -4.64
#